data_6b57b60f24f3fffcf3a01e5baf53545a
#
_entry.id   6b57b60f24f3fffcf3a01e5baf53545a
#
_cell.length_a   1.000
_cell.length_b   1.000
_cell.length_c   1.000
_cell.angle_alpha   90.00
_cell.angle_beta   90.00
_cell.angle_gamma   90.00
#
_symmetry.space_group_name_H-M   'P 1'
#
loop_
_entity.id
_entity.type
_entity.pdbx_description
1 polymer ?
#
loop_
_entity_poly.entity_id
_entity_poly.type
_entity_poly.pdbx_seq_one_letter_code
_entity_poly.pdbx_strand_id
1 'polypeptide(L)'
;MTGVQTCALPISGCDGSGAAPGTQPETCDTCDGAGRVRAQQGFFTMERTCVRCGGKGKIIKKPCKECGGVGQVREERKLQVKIPAGVESGMRIRLSGEGEPGELGGPSGDLYIFVDVVEHDIFERDGPNLYCRAPVPMTTAALGGEIEIPTIDGGRARVVVPEGAQTGRKLRLRGKGMPSVRQSGHTGDLFVEMFVETPRNMSARQKELMREFCECTGADCHPESEGFLGRIKRFWSGDGDEHRPN
;
A
#
# COMPACT_ATOMS: atom_id res chain seq x y z
N MET A 1 13.22 -4.60 -6.79
CA MET A 1 13.34 -3.21 -7.32
C MET A 1 14.68 -2.64 -6.94
N THR A 2 15.36 -1.96 -7.86
CA THR A 2 16.64 -1.28 -7.63
C THR A 2 16.36 0.21 -7.55
N GLY A 3 16.61 0.82 -6.40
CA GLY A 3 16.49 2.27 -6.21
C GLY A 3 17.86 2.92 -6.31
N VAL A 4 17.94 4.12 -6.89
CA VAL A 4 19.13 4.98 -6.86
C VAL A 4 18.91 6.03 -5.79
N GLN A 5 19.82 6.14 -4.83
CA GLN A 5 19.79 7.13 -3.78
C GLN A 5 21.06 7.99 -3.83
N THR A 6 20.89 9.30 -3.78
CA THR A 6 22.00 10.22 -3.58
C THR A 6 22.18 10.44 -2.08
N CYS A 7 23.30 10.00 -1.52
CA CYS A 7 23.61 10.19 -0.10
C CYS A 7 24.95 10.90 0.07
N ALA A 8 25.10 11.62 1.19
CA ALA A 8 26.40 12.12 1.62
C ALA A 8 27.14 10.97 2.32
N LEU A 9 28.35 10.68 1.93
CA LEU A 9 29.19 9.64 2.52
C LEU A 9 30.43 10.25 3.15
N PRO A 10 30.92 9.69 4.29
CA PRO A 10 32.23 10.06 4.79
C PRO A 10 33.30 9.63 3.78
N ILE A 11 34.28 10.50 3.54
CA ILE A 11 35.35 10.25 2.59
C ILE A 11 36.43 9.41 3.22
N SER A 12 36.86 8.37 2.54
CA SER A 12 38.01 7.54 2.94
C SER A 12 39.32 8.32 3.09
N GLY A 13 39.49 9.42 2.33
CA GLY A 13 40.69 10.24 2.37
C GLY A 13 40.84 11.11 3.62
N CYS A 14 39.75 11.36 4.37
CA CYS A 14 39.78 12.15 5.60
C CYS A 14 38.99 11.56 6.76
N ASP A 15 38.45 10.35 6.61
CA ASP A 15 37.64 9.64 7.61
C ASP A 15 36.52 10.53 8.23
N GLY A 16 35.90 11.37 7.40
CA GLY A 16 34.85 12.30 7.84
C GLY A 16 35.34 13.53 8.62
N SER A 17 36.65 13.65 8.91
CA SER A 17 37.21 14.79 9.68
C SER A 17 37.21 16.12 8.92
N GLY A 18 37.16 16.07 7.59
CA GLY A 18 37.31 17.23 6.70
C GLY A 18 38.75 17.78 6.61
N ALA A 19 39.70 17.23 7.35
CA ALA A 19 41.09 17.66 7.33
C ALA A 19 41.89 16.90 6.27
N ALA A 20 42.93 17.51 5.71
CA ALA A 20 43.79 16.85 4.74
C ALA A 20 44.50 15.64 5.37
N PRO A 21 44.82 14.59 4.57
CA PRO A 21 45.53 13.41 5.09
C PRO A 21 46.77 13.79 5.89
N GLY A 22 46.95 13.17 7.06
CA GLY A 22 48.06 13.45 7.99
C GLY A 22 47.88 14.72 8.81
N THR A 23 46.75 15.40 8.74
CA THR A 23 46.43 16.54 9.61
C THR A 23 45.16 16.26 10.42
N GLN A 24 45.06 16.86 11.58
CA GLN A 24 43.89 16.74 12.45
C GLN A 24 43.22 18.10 12.66
N PRO A 25 41.88 18.15 12.84
CA PRO A 25 41.20 19.37 13.25
C PRO A 25 41.72 19.82 14.63
N GLU A 26 42.07 21.08 14.75
CA GLU A 26 42.54 21.66 16.02
C GLU A 26 41.39 22.24 16.82
N THR A 27 41.47 22.22 18.13
CA THR A 27 40.49 22.85 19.02
C THR A 27 40.45 24.38 18.76
N CYS A 28 39.27 24.93 18.65
CA CYS A 28 39.10 26.35 18.43
C CYS A 28 39.50 27.13 19.68
N ASP A 29 40.53 27.98 19.58
CA ASP A 29 41.05 28.82 20.63
C ASP A 29 40.13 29.95 21.11
N THR A 30 39.08 30.27 20.32
CA THR A 30 38.12 31.32 20.70
C THR A 30 37.02 30.80 21.61
N CYS A 31 36.70 29.52 21.55
CA CYS A 31 35.64 28.89 22.34
C CYS A 31 36.09 27.63 23.07
N ASP A 32 37.39 27.34 23.07
CA ASP A 32 38.03 26.18 23.72
C ASP A 32 37.30 24.86 23.43
N GLY A 33 36.85 24.71 22.21
CA GLY A 33 36.11 23.51 21.76
C GLY A 33 34.60 23.53 22.01
N ALA A 34 34.08 24.50 22.76
CA ALA A 34 32.64 24.56 23.11
C ALA A 34 31.69 24.88 21.94
N GLY A 35 32.22 25.40 20.83
CA GLY A 35 31.43 25.83 19.69
C GLY A 35 30.59 27.11 19.92
N ARG A 36 30.52 27.59 21.16
CA ARG A 36 29.75 28.77 21.58
C ARG A 36 30.63 29.68 22.40
N VAL A 37 30.35 30.96 22.33
CA VAL A 37 30.96 31.99 23.15
C VAL A 37 29.90 32.66 24.02
N ARG A 38 30.22 32.92 25.28
CA ARG A 38 29.35 33.65 26.20
C ARG A 38 29.67 35.12 26.12
N ALA A 39 28.68 35.92 25.79
CA ALA A 39 28.76 37.37 25.84
C ALA A 39 27.87 37.86 26.98
N GLN A 40 28.44 38.65 27.90
CA GLN A 40 27.70 39.29 28.97
C GLN A 40 27.32 40.65 28.52
N GLN A 41 26.03 40.92 28.52
CA GLN A 41 25.49 42.26 28.20
C GLN A 41 24.61 42.71 29.38
N GLY A 42 25.21 43.51 30.25
CA GLY A 42 24.58 43.88 31.51
C GLY A 42 24.41 42.70 32.46
N PHE A 43 23.21 42.47 32.95
CA PHE A 43 22.88 41.34 33.85
C PHE A 43 22.54 40.02 33.11
N PHE A 44 22.51 40.04 31.78
CA PHE A 44 22.16 38.87 30.98
C PHE A 44 23.39 38.25 30.33
N THR A 45 23.51 36.90 30.47
CA THR A 45 24.51 36.11 29.76
C THR A 45 23.84 35.53 28.51
N MET A 46 24.30 35.92 27.33
CA MET A 46 23.82 35.34 26.06
C MET A 46 24.88 34.40 25.50
N GLU A 47 24.47 33.20 25.10
CA GLU A 47 25.30 32.29 24.32
C GLU A 47 25.12 32.56 22.83
N ARG A 48 26.23 32.74 22.13
CA ARG A 48 26.25 32.92 20.66
C ARG A 48 27.14 31.85 20.04
N THR A 49 26.78 31.41 18.84
CA THR A 49 27.62 30.53 18.04
C THR A 49 29.01 31.18 17.84
N CYS A 50 30.07 30.44 18.06
CA CYS A 50 31.41 30.93 17.84
C CYS A 50 31.63 31.26 16.36
N VAL A 51 31.89 32.54 16.05
CA VAL A 51 32.07 33.02 14.68
C VAL A 51 33.30 32.43 13.99
N ARG A 52 34.33 32.02 14.77
CA ARG A 52 35.56 31.49 14.21
C ARG A 52 35.45 30.06 13.74
N CYS A 53 34.79 29.19 14.50
CA CYS A 53 34.58 27.80 14.15
C CYS A 53 33.16 27.50 13.59
N GLY A 54 32.26 28.49 13.53
CA GLY A 54 30.89 28.32 13.03
C GLY A 54 30.07 27.31 13.84
N GLY A 55 30.35 27.15 15.15
CA GLY A 55 29.68 26.19 16.03
C GLY A 55 30.36 24.84 16.14
N LYS A 56 31.31 24.50 15.29
CA LYS A 56 31.97 23.18 15.22
C LYS A 56 32.91 22.88 16.36
N GLY A 57 33.37 23.86 17.14
CA GLY A 57 34.34 23.71 18.21
C GLY A 57 35.75 23.42 17.73
N LYS A 58 35.97 23.08 16.49
CA LYS A 58 37.26 22.73 15.88
C LYS A 58 37.50 23.56 14.61
N ILE A 59 38.78 23.78 14.28
CA ILE A 59 39.22 24.52 13.12
C ILE A 59 40.09 23.61 12.24
N ILE A 60 39.84 23.58 10.94
CA ILE A 60 40.63 22.84 9.98
C ILE A 60 41.54 23.81 9.26
N LYS A 61 42.86 23.75 9.57
CA LYS A 61 43.86 24.60 8.90
C LYS A 61 44.16 24.20 7.48
N LYS A 62 44.13 22.88 7.20
CA LYS A 62 44.33 22.32 5.86
C LYS A 62 43.11 21.50 5.51
N PRO A 63 42.18 22.05 4.69
CA PRO A 63 40.99 21.30 4.30
C PRO A 63 41.34 20.16 3.35
N CYS A 64 40.60 19.07 3.46
CA CYS A 64 40.65 17.95 2.51
C CYS A 64 40.27 18.44 1.11
N LYS A 65 41.06 18.08 0.11
CA LYS A 65 40.82 18.51 -1.29
C LYS A 65 39.56 17.93 -1.90
N GLU A 66 39.10 16.75 -1.45
CA GLU A 66 37.92 16.06 -1.97
C GLU A 66 36.64 16.69 -1.46
N CYS A 67 36.56 17.04 -0.15
CA CYS A 67 35.34 17.59 0.42
C CYS A 67 35.40 19.09 0.76
N GLY A 68 36.53 19.76 0.51
CA GLY A 68 36.66 21.18 0.85
C GLY A 68 36.53 21.50 2.35
N GLY A 69 36.72 20.53 3.23
CA GLY A 69 36.61 20.70 4.69
C GLY A 69 35.25 20.31 5.28
N VAL A 70 34.32 19.83 4.46
CA VAL A 70 32.99 19.39 4.92
C VAL A 70 33.02 18.02 5.59
N GLY A 71 33.95 17.15 5.16
CA GLY A 71 34.08 15.77 5.66
C GLY A 71 33.19 14.75 4.93
N GLN A 72 32.31 15.21 4.05
CA GLN A 72 31.34 14.39 3.33
C GLN A 72 31.29 14.78 1.86
N VAL A 73 31.02 13.82 0.97
CA VAL A 73 30.73 14.04 -0.46
C VAL A 73 29.39 13.41 -0.79
N ARG A 74 28.73 13.96 -1.79
CA ARG A 74 27.51 13.36 -2.35
C ARG A 74 27.91 12.27 -3.33
N GLU A 75 27.44 11.07 -3.11
CA GLU A 75 27.62 9.93 -4.00
C GLU A 75 26.29 9.26 -4.29
N GLU A 76 26.12 8.79 -5.50
CA GLU A 76 24.95 7.99 -5.89
C GLU A 76 25.21 6.53 -5.55
N ARG A 77 24.37 5.96 -4.71
CA ARG A 77 24.42 4.56 -4.31
C ARG A 77 23.21 3.81 -4.83
N LYS A 78 23.43 2.65 -5.45
CA LYS A 78 22.35 1.75 -5.86
C LYS A 78 22.07 0.76 -4.75
N LEU A 79 20.87 0.82 -4.20
CA LEU A 79 20.44 -0.09 -3.13
C LEU A 79 19.44 -1.10 -3.71
N GLN A 80 19.64 -2.37 -3.37
CA GLN A 80 18.70 -3.43 -3.71
C GLN A 80 17.81 -3.69 -2.50
N VAL A 81 16.50 -3.44 -2.67
CA VAL A 81 15.51 -3.60 -1.61
C VAL A 81 14.65 -4.81 -1.87
N LYS A 82 14.59 -5.72 -0.91
CA LYS A 82 13.69 -6.87 -0.95
C LYS A 82 12.33 -6.48 -0.36
N ILE A 83 11.32 -6.37 -1.21
CA ILE A 83 9.96 -6.08 -0.80
C ILE A 83 9.28 -7.42 -0.45
N PRO A 84 8.75 -7.60 0.77
CA PRO A 84 8.05 -8.81 1.14
C PRO A 84 6.72 -8.94 0.37
N ALA A 85 6.33 -10.18 0.05
CA ALA A 85 5.02 -10.43 -0.54
C ALA A 85 3.92 -10.07 0.46
N GLY A 86 2.82 -9.49 -0.03
CA GLY A 86 1.70 -9.07 0.82
C GLY A 86 1.86 -7.70 1.47
N VAL A 87 2.90 -6.92 1.12
CA VAL A 87 3.06 -5.56 1.61
C VAL A 87 1.81 -4.71 1.32
N GLU A 88 1.48 -3.79 2.22
CA GLU A 88 0.33 -2.89 2.12
C GLU A 88 0.78 -1.44 1.98
N SER A 89 -0.09 -0.60 1.39
CA SER A 89 0.15 0.84 1.36
C SER A 89 0.34 1.40 2.77
N GLY A 90 1.27 2.34 2.92
CA GLY A 90 1.62 2.93 4.20
C GLY A 90 2.62 2.11 5.03
N MET A 91 2.98 0.90 4.61
CA MET A 91 4.05 0.15 5.27
C MET A 91 5.40 0.80 5.02
N ARG A 92 6.30 0.68 6.02
CA ARG A 92 7.65 1.23 5.99
C ARG A 92 8.67 0.10 6.06
N ILE A 93 9.63 0.12 5.16
CA ILE A 93 10.78 -0.80 5.16
C ILE A 93 11.97 0.01 5.67
N ARG A 94 12.60 -0.45 6.75
CA ARG A 94 13.79 0.16 7.33
C ARG A 94 15.04 -0.55 6.82
N LEU A 95 15.97 0.20 6.28
CA LEU A 95 17.31 -0.25 5.94
C LEU A 95 18.29 0.39 6.95
N SER A 96 18.75 -0.42 7.88
CA SER A 96 19.62 0.06 8.97
C SER A 96 20.98 0.45 8.45
N GLY A 97 21.45 1.65 8.83
CA GLY A 97 22.75 2.17 8.45
C GLY A 97 22.88 2.70 7.02
N GLU A 98 21.78 2.69 6.24
CA GLU A 98 21.76 3.18 4.85
C GLU A 98 21.21 4.63 4.75
N GLY A 99 21.02 5.31 5.87
CA GLY A 99 20.65 6.73 5.92
C GLY A 99 21.84 7.65 5.79
N GLU A 100 21.65 8.91 6.13
CA GLU A 100 22.70 9.91 6.13
C GLU A 100 23.77 9.59 7.18
N PRO A 101 25.06 9.87 6.91
CA PRO A 101 26.12 9.67 7.86
C PRO A 101 25.95 10.63 9.04
N GLY A 102 26.30 10.15 10.23
CA GLY A 102 26.28 10.97 11.43
C GLY A 102 27.32 12.09 11.38
N GLU A 103 27.07 13.14 12.13
CA GLU A 103 28.02 14.24 12.27
C GLU A 103 29.26 13.79 13.01
N LEU A 104 30.41 14.37 12.66
CA LEU A 104 31.71 14.16 13.32
C LEU A 104 32.16 12.68 13.39
N GLY A 105 31.81 11.87 12.40
CA GLY A 105 32.16 10.45 12.37
C GLY A 105 31.22 9.55 13.17
N GLY A 106 30.04 10.05 13.52
CA GLY A 106 28.96 9.25 14.12
C GLY A 106 28.46 8.17 13.19
N PRO A 107 27.71 7.16 13.70
CA PRO A 107 27.13 6.12 12.87
C PRO A 107 26.09 6.72 11.90
N SER A 108 25.96 6.09 10.72
CA SER A 108 24.92 6.46 9.76
C SER A 108 23.54 6.19 10.34
N GLY A 109 22.58 7.01 9.95
CA GLY A 109 21.17 6.82 10.26
C GLY A 109 20.55 5.67 9.46
N ASP A 110 19.26 5.51 9.56
CA ASP A 110 18.49 4.50 8.82
C ASP A 110 17.73 5.14 7.65
N LEU A 111 17.61 4.38 6.57
CA LEU A 111 16.76 4.76 5.45
C LEU A 111 15.39 4.12 5.62
N TYR A 112 14.34 4.92 5.53
CA TYR A 112 12.96 4.46 5.56
C TYR A 112 12.34 4.58 4.17
N ILE A 113 11.86 3.46 3.65
CA ILE A 113 11.17 3.39 2.38
C ILE A 113 9.69 3.23 2.65
N PHE A 114 8.89 4.18 2.20
CA PHE A 114 7.44 4.11 2.26
C PHE A 114 6.91 3.38 1.04
N VAL A 115 6.04 2.41 1.26
CA VAL A 115 5.44 1.64 0.18
C VAL A 115 4.05 2.20 -0.11
N ASP A 116 3.80 2.46 -1.38
CA ASP A 116 2.48 2.77 -1.90
C ASP A 116 2.11 1.73 -2.94
N VAL A 117 0.94 1.11 -2.79
CA VAL A 117 0.44 0.05 -3.66
C VAL A 117 -0.68 0.62 -4.52
N VAL A 118 -0.49 0.55 -5.81
CA VAL A 118 -1.49 0.98 -6.79
C VAL A 118 -2.67 0.01 -6.77
N GLU A 119 -3.88 0.52 -6.85
CA GLU A 119 -5.10 -0.27 -6.97
C GLU A 119 -5.07 -1.15 -8.23
N HIS A 120 -5.65 -2.34 -8.13
CA HIS A 120 -5.72 -3.29 -9.24
C HIS A 120 -7.08 -3.17 -9.93
N ASP A 121 -7.11 -3.28 -11.26
CA ASP A 121 -8.34 -3.09 -12.07
C ASP A 121 -9.46 -4.11 -11.77
N ILE A 122 -9.10 -5.31 -11.29
CA ILE A 122 -10.03 -6.42 -11.08
C ILE A 122 -10.24 -6.72 -9.59
N PHE A 123 -9.19 -6.56 -8.79
CA PHE A 123 -9.19 -6.99 -7.39
C PHE A 123 -9.15 -5.82 -6.43
N GLU A 124 -10.13 -5.77 -5.56
CA GLU A 124 -10.12 -4.92 -4.37
C GLU A 124 -9.47 -5.69 -3.22
N ARG A 125 -8.63 -5.03 -2.45
CA ARG A 125 -7.91 -5.66 -1.34
C ARG A 125 -8.40 -5.15 0.00
N ASP A 126 -8.67 -6.08 0.91
CA ASP A 126 -8.92 -5.80 2.33
C ASP A 126 -8.05 -6.72 3.20
N GLY A 127 -6.95 -6.16 3.70
CA GLY A 127 -5.92 -6.91 4.40
C GLY A 127 -5.35 -8.05 3.54
N PRO A 128 -5.42 -9.31 4.00
CA PRO A 128 -4.98 -10.47 3.23
C PRO A 128 -6.04 -10.96 2.22
N ASN A 129 -7.29 -10.50 2.32
CA ASN A 129 -8.36 -10.94 1.45
C ASN A 129 -8.45 -10.10 0.18
N LEU A 130 -8.90 -10.74 -0.87
CA LEU A 130 -9.18 -10.11 -2.15
C LEU A 130 -10.67 -10.26 -2.49
N TYR A 131 -11.20 -9.25 -3.14
CA TYR A 131 -12.56 -9.21 -3.63
C TYR A 131 -12.52 -8.94 -5.13
N CYS A 132 -13.33 -9.66 -5.90
CA CYS A 132 -13.54 -9.36 -7.30
C CYS A 132 -15.01 -9.54 -7.65
N ARG A 133 -15.46 -8.79 -8.65
CA ARG A 133 -16.79 -8.89 -9.19
C ARG A 133 -16.75 -9.62 -10.52
N ALA A 134 -17.42 -10.77 -10.61
CA ALA A 134 -17.42 -11.60 -11.79
C ALA A 134 -18.77 -11.53 -12.53
N PRO A 135 -18.79 -11.11 -13.81
CA PRO A 135 -19.99 -11.21 -14.62
C PRO A 135 -20.27 -12.68 -14.94
N VAL A 136 -21.51 -13.09 -14.71
CA VAL A 136 -22.01 -14.44 -14.98
C VAL A 136 -23.15 -14.34 -15.96
N PRO A 137 -23.10 -15.04 -17.11
CA PRO A 137 -24.21 -15.07 -18.04
C PRO A 137 -25.51 -15.54 -17.36
N MET A 138 -26.61 -14.88 -17.65
CA MET A 138 -27.95 -15.21 -17.10
C MET A 138 -28.27 -16.70 -17.24
N THR A 139 -27.92 -17.31 -18.36
CA THR A 139 -28.13 -18.75 -18.59
C THR A 139 -27.33 -19.63 -17.64
N THR A 140 -26.07 -19.29 -17.40
CA THR A 140 -25.23 -20.02 -16.43
C THR A 140 -25.72 -19.80 -15.01
N ALA A 141 -26.20 -18.61 -14.67
CA ALA A 141 -26.79 -18.34 -13.36
C ALA A 141 -28.10 -19.12 -13.13
N ALA A 142 -28.93 -19.27 -14.16
CA ALA A 142 -30.20 -20.00 -14.09
C ALA A 142 -30.01 -21.52 -14.04
N LEU A 143 -29.16 -22.06 -14.92
CA LEU A 143 -29.01 -23.51 -15.11
C LEU A 143 -27.87 -24.13 -14.28
N GLY A 144 -27.07 -23.29 -13.63
CA GLY A 144 -25.82 -23.74 -13.05
C GLY A 144 -24.72 -23.88 -14.10
N GLY A 145 -23.50 -24.09 -13.64
CA GLY A 145 -22.34 -24.28 -14.52
C GLY A 145 -21.04 -23.94 -13.86
N GLU A 146 -20.03 -23.63 -14.66
CA GLU A 146 -18.71 -23.23 -14.18
C GLU A 146 -18.27 -21.92 -14.86
N ILE A 147 -17.59 -21.10 -14.11
CA ILE A 147 -16.91 -19.90 -14.62
C ILE A 147 -15.42 -19.95 -14.26
N GLU A 148 -14.59 -19.36 -15.09
CA GLU A 148 -13.16 -19.19 -14.80
C GLU A 148 -12.90 -17.77 -14.27
N ILE A 149 -12.22 -17.70 -13.14
CA ILE A 149 -11.85 -16.44 -12.48
C ILE A 149 -10.33 -16.34 -12.48
N PRO A 150 -9.76 -15.18 -12.85
CA PRO A 150 -8.32 -14.96 -12.69
C PRO A 150 -7.95 -14.97 -11.21
N THR A 151 -6.74 -15.40 -10.92
CA THR A 151 -6.16 -15.35 -9.57
C THR A 151 -4.95 -14.40 -9.56
N ILE A 152 -4.65 -13.82 -8.41
CA ILE A 152 -3.58 -12.79 -8.27
C ILE A 152 -2.19 -13.33 -8.62
N ASP A 153 -2.00 -14.64 -8.57
CA ASP A 153 -0.78 -15.35 -8.97
C ASP A 153 -0.64 -15.52 -10.50
N GLY A 154 -1.57 -14.97 -11.28
CA GLY A 154 -1.62 -15.10 -12.74
C GLY A 154 -2.25 -16.40 -13.23
N GLY A 155 -2.75 -17.23 -12.32
CA GLY A 155 -3.47 -18.45 -12.65
C GLY A 155 -4.95 -18.22 -12.93
N ARG A 156 -5.70 -19.34 -13.05
CA ARG A 156 -7.15 -19.35 -13.18
C ARG A 156 -7.74 -20.33 -12.19
N ALA A 157 -8.85 -19.96 -11.58
CA ALA A 157 -9.63 -20.83 -10.71
C ALA A 157 -10.99 -21.11 -11.33
N ARG A 158 -11.43 -22.37 -11.35
CA ARG A 158 -12.78 -22.72 -11.73
C ARG A 158 -13.69 -22.61 -10.52
N VAL A 159 -14.81 -21.96 -10.72
CA VAL A 159 -15.82 -21.71 -9.69
C VAL A 159 -17.14 -22.28 -10.18
N VAL A 160 -17.70 -23.17 -9.38
CA VAL A 160 -19.03 -23.75 -9.66
C VAL A 160 -20.10 -22.73 -9.30
N VAL A 161 -20.91 -22.39 -10.29
CA VAL A 161 -22.10 -21.55 -10.13
C VAL A 161 -23.27 -22.49 -9.90
N PRO A 162 -23.92 -22.43 -8.72
CA PRO A 162 -25.10 -23.26 -8.49
C PRO A 162 -26.28 -22.75 -9.29
N GLU A 163 -27.20 -23.65 -9.61
CA GLU A 163 -28.47 -23.33 -10.26
C GLU A 163 -29.27 -22.30 -9.45
N GLY A 164 -29.90 -21.35 -10.16
CA GLY A 164 -30.66 -20.27 -9.54
C GLY A 164 -29.81 -19.21 -8.83
N ALA A 165 -28.54 -19.11 -9.18
CA ALA A 165 -27.64 -18.12 -8.57
C ALA A 165 -28.07 -16.70 -8.88
N GLN A 166 -28.09 -15.84 -7.86
CA GLN A 166 -28.51 -14.44 -7.97
C GLN A 166 -27.31 -13.48 -7.88
N THR A 167 -27.49 -12.28 -8.42
CA THR A 167 -26.54 -11.18 -8.26
C THR A 167 -26.30 -10.90 -6.77
N GLY A 168 -25.04 -10.61 -6.41
CA GLY A 168 -24.63 -10.34 -5.04
C GLY A 168 -24.24 -11.61 -4.25
N ARG A 169 -24.45 -12.81 -4.83
CA ARG A 169 -23.96 -14.04 -4.18
C ARG A 169 -22.44 -14.05 -4.15
N LYS A 170 -21.87 -14.27 -2.96
CA LYS A 170 -20.42 -14.33 -2.75
C LYS A 170 -19.95 -15.77 -2.65
N LEU A 171 -18.93 -16.10 -3.43
CA LEU A 171 -18.24 -17.37 -3.41
C LEU A 171 -16.83 -17.17 -2.86
N ARG A 172 -16.38 -18.08 -1.99
CA ARG A 172 -15.07 -18.00 -1.33
C ARG A 172 -14.11 -19.02 -1.91
N LEU A 173 -12.99 -18.55 -2.42
CA LEU A 173 -11.87 -19.37 -2.85
C LEU A 173 -10.77 -19.30 -1.78
N ARG A 174 -10.64 -20.38 -1.01
CA ARG A 174 -9.71 -20.44 0.12
C ARG A 174 -8.26 -20.39 -0.35
N GLY A 175 -7.44 -19.60 0.35
CA GLY A 175 -6.01 -19.47 0.07
C GLY A 175 -5.65 -18.83 -1.27
N LYS A 176 -6.59 -18.13 -1.92
CA LYS A 176 -6.38 -17.42 -3.20
C LYS A 176 -6.33 -15.89 -3.04
N GLY A 177 -6.19 -15.41 -1.81
CA GLY A 177 -5.95 -14.00 -1.49
C GLY A 177 -4.46 -13.64 -1.51
N MET A 178 -4.10 -12.61 -0.75
CA MET A 178 -2.72 -12.13 -0.58
C MET A 178 -2.02 -12.84 0.58
N PRO A 179 -0.72 -13.09 0.47
CA PRO A 179 0.06 -13.54 1.62
C PRO A 179 0.09 -12.45 2.70
N SER A 180 0.10 -12.87 3.96
CA SER A 180 0.19 -11.94 5.09
C SER A 180 1.65 -11.67 5.46
N VAL A 181 2.05 -10.39 5.51
CA VAL A 181 3.38 -9.99 6.00
C VAL A 181 3.52 -10.27 7.50
N ARG A 182 2.41 -10.18 8.26
CA ARG A 182 2.41 -10.33 9.73
C ARG A 182 2.42 -11.78 10.18
N GLN A 183 1.83 -12.68 9.39
CA GLN A 183 1.71 -14.10 9.70
C GLN A 183 2.36 -14.91 8.57
N SER A 184 3.58 -15.34 8.79
CA SER A 184 4.31 -16.16 7.83
C SER A 184 3.53 -17.43 7.49
N GLY A 185 3.36 -17.70 6.20
CA GLY A 185 2.63 -18.87 5.70
C GLY A 185 1.11 -18.75 5.67
N HIS A 186 0.54 -17.63 6.14
CA HIS A 186 -0.89 -17.38 6.00
C HIS A 186 -1.18 -16.64 4.69
N THR A 187 -2.08 -17.19 3.89
CA THR A 187 -2.64 -16.56 2.69
C THR A 187 -4.13 -16.33 2.91
N GLY A 188 -4.59 -15.14 2.61
CA GLY A 188 -6.01 -14.81 2.68
C GLY A 188 -6.83 -15.53 1.59
N ASP A 189 -8.08 -15.16 1.47
CA ASP A 189 -9.03 -15.76 0.55
C ASP A 189 -9.42 -14.78 -0.56
N LEU A 190 -9.88 -15.32 -1.68
CA LEU A 190 -10.50 -14.54 -2.74
C LEU A 190 -12.02 -14.70 -2.63
N PHE A 191 -12.72 -13.60 -2.48
CA PHE A 191 -14.18 -13.51 -2.49
C PHE A 191 -14.63 -13.03 -3.86
N VAL A 192 -15.43 -13.87 -4.53
CA VAL A 192 -15.99 -13.57 -5.85
C VAL A 192 -17.45 -13.22 -5.67
N GLU A 193 -17.80 -11.97 -5.92
CA GLU A 193 -19.18 -11.51 -5.96
C GLU A 193 -19.74 -11.68 -7.38
N MET A 194 -20.78 -12.48 -7.51
CA MET A 194 -21.42 -12.73 -8.79
C MET A 194 -22.29 -11.56 -9.19
N PHE A 195 -22.16 -11.16 -10.43
CA PHE A 195 -23.03 -10.20 -11.10
C PHE A 195 -23.70 -10.87 -12.30
N VAL A 196 -24.98 -11.14 -12.22
CA VAL A 196 -25.72 -11.78 -13.31
C VAL A 196 -25.90 -10.78 -14.44
N GLU A 197 -25.31 -11.10 -15.59
CA GLU A 197 -25.40 -10.29 -16.79
C GLU A 197 -26.57 -10.71 -17.66
N THR A 198 -27.48 -9.77 -17.90
CA THR A 198 -28.58 -9.95 -18.86
C THR A 198 -28.06 -9.77 -20.28
N PRO A 199 -28.38 -10.67 -21.22
CA PRO A 199 -27.89 -10.60 -22.58
C PRO A 199 -28.36 -9.34 -23.32
N ARG A 200 -27.39 -8.71 -24.03
CA ARG A 200 -27.66 -7.56 -24.93
C ARG A 200 -27.53 -8.01 -26.38
N ASN A 201 -28.09 -7.26 -27.29
CA ASN A 201 -27.99 -7.50 -28.77
C ASN A 201 -28.41 -8.91 -29.20
N MET A 202 -29.51 -9.42 -28.63
CA MET A 202 -30.04 -10.74 -28.96
C MET A 202 -30.57 -10.80 -30.42
N SER A 203 -30.29 -11.93 -31.09
CA SER A 203 -30.86 -12.27 -32.39
C SER A 203 -32.39 -12.50 -32.31
N ALA A 204 -33.07 -12.50 -33.46
CA ALA A 204 -34.51 -12.75 -33.51
C ALA A 204 -34.88 -14.10 -32.85
N ARG A 205 -34.12 -15.16 -33.15
CA ARG A 205 -34.35 -16.48 -32.56
C ARG A 205 -34.14 -16.54 -31.06
N GLN A 206 -33.12 -15.83 -30.54
CA GLN A 206 -32.90 -15.74 -29.09
C GLN A 206 -34.05 -15.02 -28.37
N LYS A 207 -34.58 -13.95 -28.99
CA LYS A 207 -35.74 -13.24 -28.44
C LYS A 207 -37.01 -14.11 -28.45
N GLU A 208 -37.19 -14.94 -29.47
CA GLU A 208 -38.28 -15.90 -29.55
C GLU A 208 -38.22 -16.94 -28.45
N LEU A 209 -37.06 -17.57 -28.26
CA LEU A 209 -36.81 -18.52 -27.15
C LEU A 209 -37.05 -17.90 -25.78
N MET A 210 -36.65 -16.65 -25.58
CA MET A 210 -36.93 -15.94 -24.34
C MET A 210 -38.41 -15.67 -24.11
N ARG A 211 -39.20 -15.44 -25.17
CA ARG A 211 -40.66 -15.32 -25.05
C ARG A 211 -41.29 -16.66 -24.71
N GLU A 212 -40.89 -17.74 -25.40
CA GLU A 212 -41.34 -19.10 -25.08
C GLU A 212 -41.04 -19.46 -23.63
N PHE A 213 -39.82 -19.12 -23.13
CA PHE A 213 -39.45 -19.30 -21.73
C PHE A 213 -40.38 -18.52 -20.80
N CYS A 214 -40.67 -17.25 -21.11
CA CYS A 214 -41.54 -16.40 -20.31
C CYS A 214 -42.99 -16.95 -20.25
N GLU A 215 -43.50 -17.54 -21.32
CA GLU A 215 -44.84 -18.17 -21.39
C GLU A 215 -44.92 -19.45 -20.56
N CYS A 216 -43.79 -20.19 -20.45
CA CYS A 216 -43.73 -21.41 -19.66
C CYS A 216 -43.43 -21.15 -18.17
N THR A 217 -43.09 -19.90 -17.80
CA THR A 217 -42.64 -19.55 -16.46
C THR A 217 -43.82 -19.38 -15.50
N GLY A 218 -43.89 -20.19 -14.43
CA GLY A 218 -44.85 -20.04 -13.34
C GLY A 218 -44.38 -19.09 -12.24
N ALA A 219 -45.28 -18.76 -11.32
CA ALA A 219 -45.00 -17.91 -10.16
C ALA A 219 -43.80 -18.40 -9.29
N ASP A 220 -43.64 -19.70 -9.22
CA ASP A 220 -42.54 -20.34 -8.43
C ASP A 220 -41.14 -20.06 -9.00
N CYS A 221 -41.06 -19.68 -10.29
CA CYS A 221 -39.75 -19.36 -10.91
C CYS A 221 -39.21 -18.00 -10.51
N HIS A 222 -40.05 -17.09 -10.00
CA HIS A 222 -39.68 -15.72 -9.64
C HIS A 222 -40.19 -15.32 -8.26
N PRO A 223 -39.75 -16.01 -7.17
CA PRO A 223 -40.28 -15.82 -5.82
C PRO A 223 -40.05 -14.41 -5.26
N GLU A 224 -38.95 -13.76 -5.65
CA GLU A 224 -38.64 -12.39 -5.23
C GLU A 224 -39.64 -11.37 -5.82
N SER A 225 -39.96 -11.51 -7.12
CA SER A 225 -40.92 -10.64 -7.81
C SER A 225 -42.33 -10.80 -7.25
N GLU A 226 -42.76 -12.03 -7.03
CA GLU A 226 -44.07 -12.35 -6.45
C GLU A 226 -44.16 -11.86 -4.99
N GLY A 227 -43.11 -12.07 -4.19
CA GLY A 227 -43.04 -11.58 -2.82
C GLY A 227 -43.08 -10.05 -2.74
N PHE A 228 -42.46 -9.36 -3.71
CA PHE A 228 -42.50 -7.90 -3.81
C PHE A 228 -43.90 -7.40 -4.21
N LEU A 229 -44.50 -7.97 -5.24
CA LEU A 229 -45.85 -7.62 -5.67
C LEU A 229 -46.89 -7.91 -4.58
N GLY A 230 -46.74 -8.99 -3.83
CA GLY A 230 -47.59 -9.29 -2.67
C GLY A 230 -47.48 -8.24 -1.56
N ARG A 231 -46.26 -7.72 -1.30
CA ARG A 231 -46.05 -6.61 -0.35
C ARG A 231 -46.68 -5.31 -0.81
N ILE A 232 -46.57 -4.98 -2.12
CA ILE A 232 -47.17 -3.79 -2.66
C ILE A 232 -48.73 -3.86 -2.59
N LYS A 233 -49.31 -5.00 -2.93
CA LYS A 233 -50.78 -5.20 -2.82
C LYS A 233 -51.26 -4.99 -1.38
N ARG A 234 -50.57 -5.55 -0.39
CA ARG A 234 -50.88 -5.32 1.05
C ARG A 234 -50.75 -3.87 1.48
N PHE A 235 -49.74 -3.18 0.98
CA PHE A 235 -49.56 -1.76 1.26
C PHE A 235 -50.71 -0.89 0.72
N TRP A 236 -51.20 -1.18 -0.48
CA TRP A 236 -52.31 -0.45 -1.08
C TRP A 236 -53.70 -0.88 -0.53
N SER A 237 -53.83 -2.10 -0.08
CA SER A 237 -55.09 -2.57 0.52
C SER A 237 -55.30 -2.11 1.98
N GLY A 238 -54.30 -1.43 2.56
CA GLY A 238 -54.41 -0.93 3.94
C GLY A 238 -54.30 -1.97 5.04
N ASP A 239 -53.93 -3.21 4.72
CA ASP A 239 -53.85 -4.35 5.67
C ASP A 239 -52.49 -4.39 6.42
N GLY A 240 -51.81 -3.26 6.52
CA GLY A 240 -50.41 -3.16 6.99
C GLY A 240 -50.20 -2.58 8.37
N ASP A 241 -51.22 -2.38 9.23
CA ASP A 241 -51.04 -1.65 10.50
C ASP A 241 -51.55 -2.42 11.73
N GLU A 242 -51.12 -3.67 11.87
CA GLU A 242 -51.24 -4.37 13.18
C GLU A 242 -49.97 -5.22 13.43
N HIS A 243 -48.84 -4.60 13.74
CA HIS A 243 -47.82 -5.14 14.65
C HIS A 243 -46.65 -4.16 14.84
N ARG A 244 -46.81 -3.17 15.70
CA ARG A 244 -45.69 -2.59 16.43
C ARG A 244 -45.75 -3.14 17.85
N PRO A 245 -44.88 -4.02 18.30
CA PRO A 245 -44.67 -4.22 19.70
C PRO A 245 -43.92 -3.02 20.29
N ASN A 246 -44.39 -2.54 21.41
CA ASN A 246 -43.78 -1.55 22.33
C ASN A 246 -42.33 -1.90 22.69
#